data_9d9cfaa8e4e7250ed4800631ae8258b0
#
_entry.id   9d9cfaa8e4e7250ed4800631ae8258b0
#
_cell.length_a   1.000
_cell.length_b   1.000
_cell.length_c   1.000
_cell.angle_alpha   90.00
_cell.angle_beta   90.00
_cell.angle_gamma   90.00
#
_symmetry.space_group_name_H-M   'P 1'
#
loop_
_entity.id
_entity.type
_entity.pdbx_description
1 polymer ?
#
loop_
_entity_poly.entity_id
_entity_poly.type
_entity_poly.pdbx_seq_one_letter_code
_entity_poly.pdbx_strand_id
1 'polypeptide(L)'
;QNFISDGKYKTLQKSFINEVSRISENNKIILIYPIPEVGWNVVIQMNKFIQNLKFPNDLNEFHSAFEKSTLITTDYKIYQERTESSFNLLDSLKGKNIYRVYPHKLFCDKTIKGRCITHDSNNIFYVDDHHPSSKGAKMINDLIMKEIEKIEHKSY
;
A
#
# COMPACT_ATOMS: atom_id res chain seq x y z
N GLN A 1 10.58 8.33 -17.24
CA GLN A 1 10.97 7.36 -18.28
C GLN A 1 9.69 6.84 -18.92
N ASN A 2 9.41 7.23 -20.15
CA ASN A 2 8.34 6.61 -20.93
C ASN A 2 8.79 5.18 -21.28
N PHE A 3 8.20 4.19 -20.61
CA PHE A 3 8.32 2.81 -21.06
C PHE A 3 7.58 2.68 -22.39
N ILE A 4 8.32 2.62 -23.48
CA ILE A 4 7.78 2.26 -24.78
C ILE A 4 7.36 0.80 -24.64
N SER A 5 6.05 0.54 -24.59
CA SER A 5 5.54 -0.83 -24.61
C SER A 5 5.78 -1.38 -26.02
N ASP A 6 6.86 -2.12 -26.19
CA ASP A 6 6.99 -3.01 -27.33
C ASP A 6 5.87 -4.06 -27.31
N GLY A 7 5.63 -4.76 -28.41
CA GLY A 7 4.58 -5.79 -28.50
C GLY A 7 4.69 -6.91 -27.45
N LYS A 8 5.84 -7.05 -26.80
CA LYS A 8 6.15 -8.00 -25.74
C LYS A 8 5.38 -7.70 -24.45
N TYR A 9 5.20 -6.43 -24.08
CA TYR A 9 4.41 -6.04 -22.91
C TYR A 9 2.93 -6.41 -23.07
N LYS A 10 2.33 -6.16 -24.26
CA LYS A 10 0.95 -6.55 -24.57
C LYS A 10 0.77 -8.07 -24.51
N THR A 11 1.77 -8.83 -24.91
CA THR A 11 1.75 -10.31 -24.85
C THR A 11 1.79 -10.78 -23.39
N LEU A 12 2.63 -10.17 -22.54
CA LEU A 12 2.72 -10.50 -21.11
C LEU A 12 1.40 -10.19 -20.38
N GLN A 13 0.80 -9.02 -20.60
CA GLN A 13 -0.50 -8.68 -20.02
C GLN A 13 -1.58 -9.69 -20.42
N LYS A 14 -1.67 -10.01 -21.71
CA LYS A 14 -2.64 -10.99 -22.23
C LYS A 14 -2.42 -12.37 -21.60
N SER A 15 -1.18 -12.81 -21.50
CA SER A 15 -0.84 -14.09 -20.87
C SER A 15 -1.22 -14.11 -19.39
N PHE A 16 -0.92 -13.03 -18.67
CA PHE A 16 -1.30 -12.89 -17.26
C PHE A 16 -2.83 -12.96 -17.08
N ILE A 17 -3.58 -12.18 -17.86
CA ILE A 17 -5.05 -12.16 -17.80
C ILE A 17 -5.63 -13.55 -18.10
N ASN A 18 -5.15 -14.21 -19.14
CA ASN A 18 -5.63 -15.55 -19.52
C ASN A 18 -5.36 -16.57 -18.41
N GLU A 19 -4.16 -16.54 -17.82
CA GLU A 19 -3.78 -17.52 -16.79
C GLU A 19 -4.56 -17.29 -15.48
N VAL A 20 -4.67 -16.04 -15.02
CA VAL A 20 -5.46 -15.73 -13.83
C VAL A 20 -6.95 -16.07 -14.05
N SER A 21 -7.49 -15.79 -15.24
CA SER A 21 -8.88 -16.16 -15.58
C SER A 21 -9.07 -17.66 -15.53
N ARG A 22 -8.16 -18.45 -16.13
CA ARG A 22 -8.19 -19.92 -16.12
C ARG A 22 -8.14 -20.49 -14.69
N ILE A 23 -7.24 -19.98 -13.84
CA ILE A 23 -7.12 -20.41 -12.45
C ILE A 23 -8.41 -20.07 -11.67
N SER A 24 -9.02 -18.91 -11.95
CA SER A 24 -10.23 -18.44 -11.25
C SER A 24 -11.48 -19.27 -11.54
N GLU A 25 -11.49 -20.13 -12.54
CA GLU A 25 -12.62 -21.01 -12.83
C GLU A 25 -12.92 -21.95 -11.65
N ASN A 26 -11.87 -22.49 -11.03
CA ASN A 26 -11.96 -23.48 -9.95
C ASN A 26 -11.38 -23.02 -8.62
N ASN A 27 -10.85 -21.79 -8.54
CA ASN A 27 -10.21 -21.27 -7.36
C ASN A 27 -10.69 -19.85 -7.02
N LYS A 28 -10.78 -19.54 -5.75
CA LYS A 28 -10.96 -18.16 -5.26
C LYS A 28 -9.62 -17.44 -5.33
N ILE A 29 -9.57 -16.30 -6.01
CA ILE A 29 -8.36 -15.49 -6.20
C ILE A 29 -8.55 -14.15 -5.51
N ILE A 30 -7.59 -13.76 -4.69
CA ILE A 30 -7.54 -12.44 -4.05
C ILE A 30 -6.46 -11.62 -4.75
N LEU A 31 -6.86 -10.55 -5.43
CA LEU A 31 -5.97 -9.59 -6.04
C LEU A 31 -5.58 -8.54 -4.97
N ILE A 32 -4.30 -8.48 -4.63
CA ILE A 32 -3.77 -7.50 -3.71
C ILE A 32 -3.17 -6.36 -4.53
N TYR A 33 -3.75 -5.16 -4.38
CA TYR A 33 -3.33 -3.97 -5.11
C TYR A 33 -2.06 -3.36 -4.52
N PRO A 34 -1.29 -2.59 -5.30
CA PRO A 34 -0.05 -1.98 -4.84
C PRO A 34 -0.22 -1.16 -3.55
N ILE A 35 0.80 -1.20 -2.70
CA ILE A 35 0.96 -0.27 -1.58
C ILE A 35 1.66 1.00 -2.06
N PRO A 36 1.51 2.14 -1.36
CA PRO A 36 2.25 3.34 -1.71
C PRO A 36 3.76 3.15 -1.54
N GLU A 37 4.51 3.43 -2.61
CA GLU A 37 5.96 3.61 -2.53
C GLU A 37 6.24 5.06 -2.11
N VAL A 38 7.07 5.24 -1.11
CA VAL A 38 7.34 6.55 -0.52
C VAL A 38 8.34 7.35 -1.36
N GLY A 39 9.28 6.65 -2.03
CA GLY A 39 10.29 7.24 -2.89
C GLY A 39 11.51 7.81 -2.15
N TRP A 40 11.55 7.65 -0.83
CA TRP A 40 12.67 8.01 0.05
C TRP A 40 12.63 7.16 1.33
N ASN A 41 13.79 6.93 1.94
CA ASN A 41 13.89 6.07 3.12
C ASN A 41 13.22 6.71 4.34
N VAL A 42 12.12 6.09 4.79
CA VAL A 42 11.28 6.59 5.90
C VAL A 42 12.06 6.65 7.20
N VAL A 43 12.84 5.62 7.51
CA VAL A 43 13.61 5.54 8.76
C VAL A 43 14.67 6.62 8.81
N ILE A 44 15.37 6.88 7.69
CA ILE A 44 16.38 7.96 7.62
C ILE A 44 15.73 9.34 7.83
N GLN A 45 14.59 9.59 7.18
CA GLN A 45 13.88 10.88 7.36
C GLN A 45 13.33 11.02 8.77
N MET A 46 12.83 9.96 9.35
CA MET A 46 12.37 9.94 10.74
C MET A 46 13.51 10.25 11.71
N ASN A 47 14.67 9.63 11.52
CA ASN A 47 15.86 9.90 12.35
C ASN A 47 16.31 11.36 12.23
N LYS A 48 16.33 11.93 11.03
CA LYS A 48 16.63 13.37 10.84
C LYS A 48 15.62 14.25 11.57
N PHE A 49 14.35 13.92 11.49
CA PHE A 49 13.30 14.63 12.20
C PHE A 49 13.51 14.57 13.71
N ILE A 50 13.77 13.39 14.27
CA ILE A 50 14.03 13.19 15.71
C ILE A 50 15.28 13.97 16.16
N GLN A 51 16.37 13.96 15.39
CA GLN A 51 17.59 14.70 15.71
C GLN A 51 17.39 16.22 15.72
N ASN A 52 16.46 16.73 14.93
CA ASN A 52 16.12 18.16 14.90
C ASN A 52 15.14 18.56 16.02
N LEU A 53 14.46 17.62 16.64
CA LEU A 53 13.74 17.87 17.88
C LEU A 53 14.81 18.01 18.96
N LYS A 54 14.92 19.18 19.59
CA LYS A 54 15.64 19.28 20.87
C LYS A 54 15.00 18.25 21.79
N PHE A 55 15.75 17.19 22.12
CA PHE A 55 15.27 16.03 22.82
C PHE A 55 14.30 16.41 23.94
N PRO A 56 13.03 16.05 23.83
CA PRO A 56 12.11 16.24 24.92
C PRO A 56 12.60 15.40 26.10
N ASN A 57 12.56 15.98 27.29
CA ASN A 57 13.04 15.34 28.52
C ASN A 57 12.15 14.14 28.95
N ASP A 58 11.02 13.92 28.29
CA ASP A 58 10.15 12.79 28.52
C ASP A 58 9.46 12.28 27.21
N LEU A 59 8.94 11.04 27.28
CA LEU A 59 8.26 10.38 26.18
C LEU A 59 6.96 11.10 25.75
N ASN A 60 6.28 11.79 26.67
CA ASN A 60 5.02 12.47 26.37
C ASN A 60 5.28 13.74 25.54
N GLU A 61 6.35 14.48 25.83
CA GLU A 61 6.79 15.59 25.00
C GLU A 61 7.21 15.13 23.62
N PHE A 62 7.90 13.97 23.53
CA PHE A 62 8.26 13.35 22.25
C PHE A 62 7.01 13.00 21.44
N HIS A 63 6.04 12.30 22.04
CA HIS A 63 4.78 11.95 21.37
C HIS A 63 4.00 13.18 20.93
N SER A 64 3.91 14.19 21.78
CA SER A 64 3.22 15.45 21.45
C SER A 64 3.92 16.22 20.31
N ALA A 65 5.25 16.25 20.30
CA ALA A 65 6.02 16.87 19.22
C ALA A 65 5.88 16.08 17.92
N PHE A 66 5.86 14.74 18.01
CA PHE A 66 5.69 13.83 16.89
C PHE A 66 4.30 13.94 16.27
N GLU A 67 3.23 14.03 17.08
CA GLU A 67 1.86 14.25 16.61
C GLU A 67 1.68 15.63 15.96
N LYS A 68 2.36 16.64 16.45
CA LYS A 68 2.34 18.00 15.89
C LYS A 68 3.27 18.18 14.71
N SER A 69 4.21 17.25 14.49
CA SER A 69 5.09 17.29 13.33
C SER A 69 4.27 17.12 12.07
N THR A 70 4.67 17.82 11.03
CA THR A 70 4.17 17.55 9.70
C THR A 70 4.48 16.09 9.42
N LEU A 71 3.47 15.25 9.42
CA LEU A 71 3.62 13.83 9.16
C LEU A 71 4.43 13.63 7.89
N ILE A 72 5.45 12.79 7.97
CA ILE A 72 6.22 12.38 6.80
C ILE A 72 5.28 11.62 5.89
N THR A 73 4.86 12.24 4.81
CA THR A 73 3.80 11.73 3.92
C THR A 73 4.25 11.79 2.47
N THR A 74 3.68 10.93 1.63
CA THR A 74 3.83 11.04 0.18
C THR A 74 2.53 11.53 -0.46
N ASP A 75 2.62 12.01 -1.69
CA ASP A 75 1.48 12.54 -2.43
C ASP A 75 0.62 11.39 -2.98
N TYR A 76 -0.68 11.40 -2.70
CA TYR A 76 -1.60 10.35 -3.14
C TYR A 76 -1.80 10.35 -4.66
N LYS A 77 -1.81 11.53 -5.29
CA LYS A 77 -1.96 11.65 -6.74
C LYS A 77 -0.75 11.05 -7.46
N ILE A 78 0.47 11.32 -6.96
CA ILE A 78 1.69 10.72 -7.52
C ILE A 78 1.64 9.19 -7.41
N TYR A 79 1.20 8.66 -6.28
CA TYR A 79 0.99 7.21 -6.13
C TYR A 79 0.00 6.68 -7.17
N GLN A 80 -1.16 7.33 -7.34
CA GLN A 80 -2.17 6.92 -8.33
C GLN A 80 -1.61 6.90 -9.74
N GLU A 81 -0.89 7.96 -10.15
CA GLU A 81 -0.26 8.06 -11.48
C GLU A 81 0.79 6.96 -11.70
N ARG A 82 1.62 6.67 -10.71
CA ARG A 82 2.67 5.63 -10.79
C ARG A 82 2.10 4.21 -10.84
N THR A 83 0.95 3.97 -10.24
CA THR A 83 0.34 2.64 -10.15
C THR A 83 -0.82 2.42 -11.12
N GLU A 84 -1.16 3.40 -11.93
CA GLU A 84 -2.30 3.37 -12.86
C GLU A 84 -2.29 2.13 -13.76
N SER A 85 -1.14 1.80 -14.36
CA SER A 85 -1.03 0.62 -15.23
C SER A 85 -1.30 -0.69 -14.48
N SER A 86 -0.83 -0.81 -13.23
CA SER A 86 -1.08 -1.98 -12.39
C SER A 86 -2.54 -2.10 -11.99
N PHE A 87 -3.18 -0.97 -11.63
CA PHE A 87 -4.61 -0.94 -11.34
C PHE A 87 -5.42 -1.34 -12.57
N ASN A 88 -5.15 -0.75 -13.72
CA ASN A 88 -5.85 -1.06 -14.97
C ASN A 88 -5.72 -2.55 -15.34
N LEU A 89 -4.54 -3.15 -15.14
CA LEU A 89 -4.33 -4.57 -15.37
C LEU A 89 -5.17 -5.43 -14.40
N LEU A 90 -5.11 -5.15 -13.10
CA LEU A 90 -5.87 -5.90 -12.09
C LEU A 90 -7.38 -5.68 -12.24
N ASP A 91 -7.81 -4.48 -12.60
CA ASP A 91 -9.21 -4.15 -12.83
C ASP A 91 -9.79 -4.80 -14.10
N SER A 92 -8.94 -5.16 -15.07
CA SER A 92 -9.35 -5.88 -16.27
C SER A 92 -9.78 -7.33 -15.99
N LEU A 93 -9.28 -7.93 -14.90
CA LEU A 93 -9.65 -9.27 -14.48
C LEU A 93 -11.09 -9.29 -13.95
N LYS A 94 -11.95 -10.11 -14.55
CA LYS A 94 -13.36 -10.26 -14.17
C LYS A 94 -13.66 -11.73 -13.85
N GLY A 95 -14.55 -11.96 -12.89
CA GLY A 95 -14.99 -13.30 -12.53
C GLY A 95 -15.64 -13.36 -11.16
N LYS A 96 -16.52 -14.33 -10.95
CA LYS A 96 -17.23 -14.53 -9.68
C LYS A 96 -16.31 -14.92 -8.52
N ASN A 97 -15.15 -15.50 -8.85
CA ASN A 97 -14.16 -15.96 -7.87
C ASN A 97 -12.98 -14.98 -7.72
N ILE A 98 -13.08 -13.77 -8.26
CA ILE A 98 -12.03 -12.75 -8.17
C ILE A 98 -12.44 -11.70 -7.13
N TYR A 99 -11.66 -11.61 -6.07
CA TYR A 99 -11.81 -10.69 -4.94
C TYR A 99 -10.69 -9.67 -4.93
N ARG A 100 -10.87 -8.52 -4.27
CA ARG A 100 -9.93 -7.40 -4.33
C ARG A 100 -9.64 -6.83 -2.96
N VAL A 101 -8.36 -6.67 -2.66
CA VAL A 101 -7.87 -6.00 -1.45
C VAL A 101 -7.06 -4.78 -1.86
N TYR A 102 -7.36 -3.64 -1.26
CA TYR A 102 -6.78 -2.33 -1.57
C TYR A 102 -5.96 -1.80 -0.39
N PRO A 103 -4.71 -2.26 -0.19
CA PRO A 103 -3.90 -1.88 0.96
C PRO A 103 -3.63 -0.38 1.06
N HIS A 104 -3.54 0.32 -0.07
CA HIS A 104 -3.32 1.77 -0.09
C HIS A 104 -4.36 2.54 0.72
N LYS A 105 -5.59 2.04 0.84
CA LYS A 105 -6.66 2.65 1.65
C LYS A 105 -6.38 2.65 3.15
N LEU A 106 -5.39 1.88 3.61
CA LEU A 106 -4.93 1.93 5.00
C LEU A 106 -4.12 3.20 5.27
N PHE A 107 -3.41 3.69 4.27
CA PHE A 107 -2.40 4.73 4.39
C PHE A 107 -2.80 6.05 3.73
N CYS A 108 -3.56 6.01 2.62
CA CYS A 108 -3.82 7.16 1.76
C CYS A 108 -5.21 7.76 1.97
N ASP A 109 -5.29 9.08 1.89
CA ASP A 109 -6.53 9.90 1.86
C ASP A 109 -7.44 9.69 3.09
N LYS A 110 -6.90 9.13 4.17
CA LYS A 110 -7.63 8.78 5.39
C LYS A 110 -7.35 9.76 6.53
N THR A 111 -6.09 9.91 6.90
CA THR A 111 -5.66 10.78 8.00
C THR A 111 -5.46 12.21 7.50
N ILE A 112 -4.85 12.36 6.34
CA ILE A 112 -4.62 13.64 5.67
C ILE A 112 -5.14 13.54 4.26
N LYS A 113 -6.04 14.44 3.88
CA LYS A 113 -6.63 14.49 2.53
C LYS A 113 -5.56 14.66 1.46
N GLY A 114 -5.60 13.84 0.41
CA GLY A 114 -4.64 13.87 -0.69
C GLY A 114 -3.23 13.37 -0.35
N ARG A 115 -3.02 12.78 0.83
CA ARG A 115 -1.71 12.28 1.28
C ARG A 115 -1.77 10.81 1.70
N CYS A 116 -0.63 10.13 1.57
CA CYS A 116 -0.42 8.80 2.13
C CYS A 116 0.56 8.93 3.31
N ILE A 117 0.16 8.45 4.48
CA ILE A 117 0.97 8.48 5.69
C ILE A 117 1.98 7.33 5.70
N THR A 118 3.15 7.58 6.27
CA THR A 118 4.23 6.57 6.42
C THR A 118 4.42 6.13 7.87
N HIS A 119 3.75 6.80 8.79
CA HIS A 119 3.78 6.55 10.23
C HIS A 119 2.53 7.12 10.91
N ASP A 120 2.30 6.72 12.15
CA ASP A 120 1.42 7.39 13.11
C ASP A 120 2.25 7.86 14.33
N SER A 121 1.60 8.30 15.41
CA SER A 121 2.27 8.76 16.64
C SER A 121 3.12 7.67 17.33
N ASN A 122 2.89 6.39 17.04
CA ASN A 122 3.49 5.27 17.77
C ASN A 122 4.25 4.28 16.86
N ASN A 123 4.04 4.32 15.55
CA ASN A 123 4.53 3.29 14.65
C ASN A 123 5.03 3.88 13.34
N ILE A 124 6.12 3.32 12.81
CA ILE A 124 6.58 3.53 11.44
C ILE A 124 6.05 2.38 10.59
N PHE A 125 5.45 2.66 9.44
CA PHE A 125 4.82 1.65 8.57
C PHE A 125 5.76 1.08 7.51
N TYR A 126 6.94 1.68 7.31
CA TYR A 126 7.94 1.27 6.32
C TYR A 126 9.32 1.14 6.96
N VAL A 127 10.11 0.15 6.50
CA VAL A 127 11.52 0.01 6.92
C VAL A 127 12.47 0.78 6.00
N ASP A 128 12.02 1.10 4.80
CA ASP A 128 12.75 1.90 3.81
C ASP A 128 11.78 2.74 2.96
N ASP A 129 11.96 2.83 1.65
CA ASP A 129 11.13 3.60 0.71
C ASP A 129 9.93 2.82 0.15
N HIS A 130 9.91 1.48 0.24
CA HIS A 130 8.87 0.64 -0.36
C HIS A 130 8.52 -0.64 0.41
N HIS A 131 9.35 -1.10 1.36
CA HIS A 131 9.06 -2.29 2.14
C HIS A 131 8.30 -1.94 3.43
N PRO A 132 7.17 -2.60 3.69
CA PRO A 132 6.44 -2.43 4.95
C PRO A 132 7.27 -2.87 6.15
N SER A 133 7.16 -2.14 7.25
CA SER A 133 7.62 -2.60 8.56
C SER A 133 6.74 -3.77 9.08
N SER A 134 7.14 -4.41 10.17
CA SER A 134 6.30 -5.43 10.83
C SER A 134 4.90 -4.90 11.15
N LYS A 135 4.77 -3.63 11.53
CA LYS A 135 3.47 -3.00 11.79
C LYS A 135 2.69 -2.78 10.50
N GLY A 136 3.33 -2.22 9.47
CA GLY A 136 2.70 -2.03 8.15
C GLY A 136 2.25 -3.35 7.53
N ALA A 137 3.12 -4.37 7.57
CA ALA A 137 2.80 -5.71 7.07
C ALA A 137 1.63 -6.33 7.85
N LYS A 138 1.60 -6.20 9.19
CA LYS A 138 0.47 -6.68 9.99
C LYS A 138 -0.85 -6.03 9.58
N MET A 139 -0.87 -4.72 9.37
CA MET A 139 -2.08 -4.00 8.92
C MET A 139 -2.59 -4.51 7.58
N ILE A 140 -1.68 -4.79 6.64
CA ILE A 140 -2.00 -5.34 5.31
C ILE A 140 -2.54 -6.76 5.45
N ASN A 141 -1.88 -7.61 6.24
CA ASN A 141 -2.30 -8.98 6.48
C ASN A 141 -3.68 -9.04 7.16
N ASP A 142 -3.95 -8.20 8.16
CA ASP A 142 -5.25 -8.11 8.80
C ASP A 142 -6.36 -7.74 7.79
N LEU A 143 -6.05 -6.89 6.80
CA LEU A 143 -6.99 -6.54 5.73
C LEU A 143 -7.24 -7.72 4.78
N ILE A 144 -6.21 -8.48 4.44
CA ILE A 144 -6.32 -9.70 3.61
C ILE A 144 -7.14 -10.76 4.34
N MET A 145 -6.84 -11.01 5.62
CA MET A 145 -7.57 -11.99 6.43
C MET A 145 -9.07 -11.66 6.54
N LYS A 146 -9.41 -10.39 6.74
CA LYS A 146 -10.81 -9.94 6.72
C LYS A 146 -11.52 -10.24 5.40
N GLU A 147 -10.82 -10.16 4.29
CA GLU A 147 -11.42 -10.52 2.99
C GLU A 147 -11.58 -12.03 2.85
N ILE A 148 -10.61 -12.83 3.32
CA ILE A 148 -10.71 -14.30 3.37
C ILE A 148 -11.94 -14.72 4.17
N GLU A 149 -12.11 -14.19 5.38
CA GLU A 149 -13.26 -14.47 6.24
C GLU A 149 -14.59 -14.16 5.54
N LYS A 150 -14.72 -13.02 4.87
CA LYS A 150 -15.92 -12.67 4.09
C LYS A 150 -16.19 -13.64 2.94
N ILE A 151 -15.14 -14.14 2.29
CA ILE A 151 -15.25 -15.08 1.18
C ILE A 151 -15.73 -16.44 1.70
N GLU A 152 -15.26 -16.88 2.85
CA GLU A 152 -15.66 -18.13 3.48
C GLU A 152 -17.12 -18.08 3.93
N HIS A 153 -17.54 -17.01 4.62
CA HIS A 153 -18.91 -16.83 5.07
C HIS A 153 -19.95 -16.71 3.93
N LYS A 154 -19.55 -16.29 2.73
CA LYS A 154 -20.44 -16.25 1.56
C LYS A 154 -20.63 -17.61 0.89
N SER A 155 -19.90 -18.63 1.30
CA SER A 155 -19.92 -19.97 0.71
C SER A 155 -20.90 -20.91 1.41
N TYR A 156 -21.62 -20.41 2.42
CA TYR A 156 -22.70 -21.04 3.16
C TYR A 156 -24.00 -20.28 2.94
#